data_c62f0e2f6ef9b975951e3eb89c4d1415
#
_entry.id   c62f0e2f6ef9b975951e3eb89c4d1415
#
_cell.length_a   1.000
_cell.length_b   1.000
_cell.length_c   1.000
_cell.angle_alpha   90.00
_cell.angle_beta   90.00
_cell.angle_gamma   90.00
#
_symmetry.space_group_name_H-M   'P 1'
#
loop_
_entity.id
_entity.type
_entity.pdbx_description
1 polymer ?
#
loop_
_entity_poly.entity_id
_entity_poly.type
_entity_poly.pdbx_seq_one_letter_code
_entity_poly.pdbx_strand_id
1 'polypeptide(L)'
;MKKYDAIVIGWGKGGKTLAGFLGMKGQKVALIEESNEMYGGTCINVGCIPSKVLVNGVERGENKELNDDVAKEMFYKSVINRKKTLIPMLRKKNYEMLETKETVDLYNGKGSFVSSHVINIAHENGENTQIEGEKIFINTGATTIIPNIPGLRESKYLLISTSIMDLEELPKELVIIGAGYIGLEFASTYSGFGSKVTIIDFAKDILQREEKEAADRVRTILEAKGVNFILGAKVQEIVDEENKVIVKVEKENGEVVKVEGNKVLAAIGRRPNTDGLNLDKAGVEVDERGAIKVNEKLETTAKNIWAVGDVKGGLQFTYISLDDFRIIRDNVYGNGNRTTLDRNVVPYTTFLSTPLSRVGLSEAQAKDQGYEIKVGKLEAMAIPKGKIEGKSEGLLKVVVDAKTDLILGATLLCHDSHEMINIIALAMKGNLKYQYIRDMIFTHPTMSESLNDLFGSVK
;
A
#
# COMPACT_ATOMS: atom_id res chain seq x y z
N MET A 1 -37.52 -6.67 9.51
CA MET A 1 -36.21 -6.44 8.89
C MET A 1 -36.19 -5.04 8.31
N LYS A 2 -35.18 -4.22 8.65
CA LYS A 2 -35.04 -2.84 8.13
C LYS A 2 -34.57 -2.88 6.68
N LYS A 3 -35.11 -2.00 5.82
CA LYS A 3 -34.80 -1.98 4.38
C LYS A 3 -33.98 -0.75 4.02
N TYR A 4 -33.04 -0.90 3.09
CA TYR A 4 -32.12 0.12 2.61
C TYR A 4 -32.06 0.11 1.08
N ASP A 5 -31.84 1.30 0.49
CA ASP A 5 -31.53 1.42 -0.93
C ASP A 5 -30.13 0.88 -1.23
N ALA A 6 -29.21 0.98 -0.24
CA ALA A 6 -27.86 0.47 -0.36
C ALA A 6 -27.30 -0.04 0.97
N ILE A 7 -26.52 -1.13 0.93
CA ILE A 7 -25.71 -1.63 2.04
C ILE A 7 -24.24 -1.60 1.61
N VAL A 8 -23.38 -1.06 2.46
CA VAL A 8 -21.92 -1.04 2.28
C VAL A 8 -21.29 -1.88 3.39
N ILE A 9 -20.50 -2.91 3.03
CA ILE A 9 -19.78 -3.77 3.97
C ILE A 9 -18.31 -3.38 3.97
N GLY A 10 -17.84 -2.79 5.06
CA GLY A 10 -16.49 -2.27 5.25
C GLY A 10 -16.36 -0.76 5.06
N TRP A 11 -15.59 -0.12 5.96
CA TRP A 11 -15.40 1.34 6.03
C TRP A 11 -14.15 1.82 5.27
N GLY A 12 -13.71 1.08 4.26
CA GLY A 12 -12.59 1.47 3.41
C GLY A 12 -12.85 2.76 2.62
N LYS A 13 -11.82 3.30 1.96
CA LYS A 13 -11.90 4.61 1.27
C LYS A 13 -13.02 4.67 0.24
N GLY A 14 -13.21 3.62 -0.56
CA GLY A 14 -14.29 3.56 -1.57
C GLY A 14 -15.67 3.47 -0.92
N GLY A 15 -15.83 2.53 0.04
CA GLY A 15 -17.11 2.26 0.72
C GLY A 15 -17.65 3.46 1.47
N LYS A 16 -16.83 4.09 2.34
CA LYS A 16 -17.27 5.28 3.08
C LYS A 16 -17.60 6.47 2.17
N THR A 17 -16.82 6.65 1.09
CA THR A 17 -17.09 7.74 0.13
C THR A 17 -18.36 7.48 -0.62
N LEU A 18 -18.64 6.21 -0.98
CA LEU A 18 -19.88 5.80 -1.62
C LEU A 18 -21.09 5.98 -0.68
N ALA A 19 -21.00 5.50 0.57
CA ALA A 19 -22.07 5.66 1.56
C ALA A 19 -22.42 7.15 1.78
N GLY A 20 -21.40 8.00 1.93
CA GLY A 20 -21.61 9.45 2.06
C GLY A 20 -22.24 10.10 0.82
N PHE A 21 -21.85 9.67 -0.38
CA PHE A 21 -22.43 10.15 -1.63
C PHE A 21 -23.89 9.73 -1.80
N LEU A 22 -24.20 8.45 -1.56
CA LEU A 22 -25.57 7.92 -1.65
C LEU A 22 -26.50 8.60 -0.63
N GLY A 23 -26.03 8.79 0.60
CA GLY A 23 -26.78 9.52 1.62
C GLY A 23 -27.07 10.98 1.22
N MET A 24 -26.10 11.68 0.60
CA MET A 24 -26.34 13.04 0.06
C MET A 24 -27.35 13.06 -1.10
N LYS A 25 -27.55 11.94 -1.79
CA LYS A 25 -28.58 11.77 -2.82
C LYS A 25 -29.95 11.38 -2.23
N GLY A 26 -30.09 11.38 -0.90
CA GLY A 26 -31.35 11.04 -0.20
C GLY A 26 -31.61 9.53 -0.09
N GLN A 27 -30.65 8.69 -0.46
CA GLN A 27 -30.79 7.23 -0.32
C GLN A 27 -30.59 6.81 1.13
N LYS A 28 -31.36 5.82 1.56
CA LYS A 28 -31.22 5.18 2.85
C LYS A 28 -30.11 4.13 2.78
N VAL A 29 -29.01 4.38 3.48
CA VAL A 29 -27.79 3.57 3.42
C VAL A 29 -27.49 2.93 4.76
N ALA A 30 -27.13 1.62 4.77
CA ALA A 30 -26.47 0.99 5.89
C ALA A 30 -24.97 0.85 5.60
N LEU A 31 -24.12 1.31 6.52
CA LEU A 31 -22.68 1.06 6.48
C LEU A 31 -22.29 0.18 7.67
N ILE A 32 -21.67 -0.95 7.37
CA ILE A 32 -21.29 -1.98 8.35
C ILE A 32 -19.77 -2.00 8.49
N GLU A 33 -19.26 -1.93 9.72
CA GLU A 33 -17.84 -2.10 10.04
C GLU A 33 -17.68 -3.09 11.20
N GLU A 34 -16.77 -4.04 11.04
CA GLU A 34 -16.54 -5.09 12.03
C GLU A 34 -15.96 -4.53 13.34
N SER A 35 -15.12 -3.48 13.26
CA SER A 35 -14.43 -2.92 14.42
C SER A 35 -14.51 -1.39 14.45
N ASN A 36 -14.88 -0.85 15.62
CA ASN A 36 -14.86 0.59 15.87
C ASN A 36 -13.44 1.20 15.77
N GLU A 37 -12.40 0.37 15.89
CA GLU A 37 -11.01 0.76 15.69
C GLU A 37 -10.64 0.90 14.20
N MET A 38 -11.56 0.54 13.27
CA MET A 38 -11.29 0.53 11.83
C MET A 38 -12.10 1.57 11.03
N TYR A 39 -12.79 2.51 11.66
CA TYR A 39 -13.46 3.59 10.95
C TYR A 39 -12.49 4.40 10.09
N GLY A 40 -12.74 4.43 8.79
CA GLY A 40 -11.81 4.99 7.79
C GLY A 40 -10.98 3.95 7.04
N GLY A 41 -11.05 2.67 7.46
CA GLY A 41 -10.40 1.53 6.83
C GLY A 41 -8.90 1.42 7.09
N THR A 42 -8.26 0.46 6.44
CA THR A 42 -6.84 0.10 6.58
C THR A 42 -5.91 1.30 6.47
N CYS A 43 -6.10 2.17 5.49
CA CYS A 43 -5.18 3.29 5.22
C CYS A 43 -4.99 4.20 6.44
N ILE A 44 -6.08 4.58 7.14
CA ILE A 44 -6.02 5.48 8.27
C ILE A 44 -5.50 4.77 9.51
N ASN A 45 -5.99 3.55 9.78
CA ASN A 45 -5.80 2.91 11.07
C ASN A 45 -4.54 2.05 11.15
N VAL A 46 -4.26 1.26 10.11
CA VAL A 46 -3.23 0.20 10.15
C VAL A 46 -2.43 0.08 8.84
N GLY A 47 -2.37 1.14 8.04
CA GLY A 47 -1.70 1.11 6.74
C GLY A 47 -0.93 2.39 6.44
N CYS A 48 -1.37 3.14 5.40
CA CYS A 48 -0.61 4.27 4.85
C CYS A 48 -0.29 5.36 5.88
N ILE A 49 -1.26 5.80 6.67
CA ILE A 49 -1.05 6.93 7.57
C ILE A 49 -0.10 6.58 8.71
N PRO A 50 -0.33 5.51 9.51
CA PRO A 50 0.60 5.16 10.59
C PRO A 50 2.00 4.83 10.07
N SER A 51 2.15 4.12 8.95
CA SER A 51 3.48 3.83 8.40
C SER A 51 4.21 5.10 7.96
N LYS A 52 3.52 6.09 7.37
CA LYS A 52 4.15 7.36 6.96
C LYS A 52 4.44 8.29 8.13
N VAL A 53 3.76 8.15 9.26
CA VAL A 53 4.19 8.79 10.52
C VAL A 53 5.56 8.26 10.96
N LEU A 54 5.79 6.94 10.83
CA LEU A 54 7.09 6.34 11.15
C LEU A 54 8.18 6.77 10.16
N VAL A 55 7.92 6.71 8.85
CA VAL A 55 8.85 7.18 7.80
C VAL A 55 9.25 8.64 8.04
N ASN A 56 8.27 9.53 8.22
CA ASN A 56 8.54 10.94 8.54
C ASN A 56 9.29 11.10 9.87
N GLY A 57 9.06 10.20 10.82
CA GLY A 57 9.83 10.13 12.06
C GLY A 57 11.31 9.93 11.78
N VAL A 58 11.68 8.94 10.95
CA VAL A 58 13.06 8.68 10.56
C VAL A 58 13.69 9.91 9.89
N GLU A 59 13.02 10.50 8.90
CA GLU A 59 13.51 11.72 8.21
C GLU A 59 13.81 12.87 9.18
N ARG A 60 12.94 13.06 10.17
CA ARG A 60 13.14 14.10 11.21
C ARG A 60 14.24 13.75 12.20
N GLY A 61 14.58 12.47 12.33
CA GLY A 61 15.67 11.98 13.17
C GLY A 61 17.04 12.07 12.52
N GLU A 62 17.13 12.09 11.19
CA GLU A 62 18.41 12.13 10.44
C GLU A 62 19.31 13.32 10.83
N ASN A 63 18.72 14.43 11.25
CA ASN A 63 19.43 15.64 11.69
C ASN A 63 19.58 15.75 13.22
N LYS A 64 19.33 14.66 13.95
CA LYS A 64 19.47 14.63 15.41
C LYS A 64 20.69 13.82 15.82
N GLU A 65 21.41 14.28 16.83
CA GLU A 65 22.49 13.52 17.45
C GLU A 65 21.90 12.37 18.31
N LEU A 66 21.48 11.28 17.65
CA LEU A 66 21.01 10.06 18.32
C LEU A 66 22.18 9.10 18.57
N ASN A 67 23.09 9.50 19.47
CA ASN A 67 24.41 8.88 19.64
C ASN A 67 24.40 7.60 20.44
N ASP A 68 23.33 7.29 21.18
CA ASP A 68 23.20 6.07 21.98
C ASP A 68 21.82 5.43 21.86
N ASP A 69 21.70 4.21 22.36
CA ASP A 69 20.46 3.42 22.29
C ASP A 69 19.31 4.07 23.09
N VAL A 70 19.64 4.80 24.16
CA VAL A 70 18.61 5.48 24.98
C VAL A 70 18.01 6.65 24.21
N ALA A 71 18.82 7.45 23.54
CA ALA A 71 18.36 8.57 22.72
C ALA A 71 17.51 8.07 21.53
N LYS A 72 17.91 6.98 20.88
CA LYS A 72 17.13 6.32 19.81
C LYS A 72 15.78 5.83 20.32
N GLU A 73 15.77 5.14 21.43
CA GLU A 73 14.54 4.62 22.06
C GLU A 73 13.58 5.76 22.46
N MET A 74 14.08 6.82 23.10
CA MET A 74 13.27 7.98 23.46
C MET A 74 12.70 8.67 22.22
N PHE A 75 13.49 8.80 21.17
CA PHE A 75 13.05 9.40 19.91
C PHE A 75 11.98 8.53 19.24
N TYR A 76 12.18 7.21 19.13
CA TYR A 76 11.20 6.26 18.63
C TYR A 76 9.88 6.38 19.40
N LYS A 77 9.90 6.36 20.73
CA LYS A 77 8.71 6.54 21.59
C LYS A 77 7.99 7.86 21.30
N SER A 78 8.71 8.93 21.03
CA SER A 78 8.10 10.21 20.66
C SER A 78 7.32 10.14 19.34
N VAL A 79 7.82 9.39 18.35
CA VAL A 79 7.15 9.16 17.06
C VAL A 79 5.93 8.26 17.23
N ILE A 80 6.04 7.20 18.03
CA ILE A 80 4.90 6.33 18.39
C ILE A 80 3.80 7.12 19.09
N ASN A 81 4.14 8.00 20.02
CA ASN A 81 3.16 8.84 20.73
C ASN A 81 2.46 9.80 19.76
N ARG A 82 3.19 10.38 18.78
CA ARG A 82 2.57 11.19 17.72
C ARG A 82 1.57 10.38 16.90
N LYS A 83 1.91 9.12 16.54
CA LYS A 83 0.99 8.21 15.86
C LYS A 83 -0.24 7.93 16.72
N LYS A 84 -0.05 7.59 18.01
CA LYS A 84 -1.15 7.32 18.97
C LYS A 84 -2.11 8.50 19.15
N THR A 85 -1.64 9.73 18.92
CA THR A 85 -2.49 10.94 18.94
C THR A 85 -3.21 11.16 17.61
N LEU A 86 -2.49 11.01 16.49
CA LEU A 86 -3.02 11.34 15.16
C LEU A 86 -4.09 10.34 14.69
N ILE A 87 -3.85 9.03 14.87
CA ILE A 87 -4.75 8.01 14.30
C ILE A 87 -6.16 8.07 14.91
N PRO A 88 -6.35 8.12 16.24
CA PRO A 88 -7.68 8.26 16.83
C PRO A 88 -8.41 9.54 16.41
N MET A 89 -7.69 10.65 16.27
CA MET A 89 -8.26 11.91 15.78
C MET A 89 -8.81 11.77 14.35
N LEU A 90 -8.05 11.15 13.44
CA LEU A 90 -8.48 10.93 12.06
C LEU A 90 -9.62 9.91 11.99
N ARG A 91 -9.59 8.87 12.80
CA ARG A 91 -10.65 7.85 12.93
C ARG A 91 -11.96 8.50 13.37
N LYS A 92 -11.93 9.29 14.46
CA LYS A 92 -13.07 10.04 14.96
C LYS A 92 -13.66 10.94 13.88
N LYS A 93 -12.83 11.73 13.19
CA LYS A 93 -13.28 12.59 12.08
C LYS A 93 -13.94 11.79 10.96
N ASN A 94 -13.45 10.58 10.65
CA ASN A 94 -14.07 9.72 9.64
C ASN A 94 -15.43 9.16 10.07
N TYR A 95 -15.61 8.90 11.36
CA TYR A 95 -16.89 8.49 11.93
C TYR A 95 -17.90 9.64 11.86
N GLU A 96 -17.55 10.80 12.41
CA GLU A 96 -18.40 12.00 12.47
C GLU A 96 -18.89 12.48 11.08
N MET A 97 -18.10 12.27 10.02
CA MET A 97 -18.49 12.62 8.64
C MET A 97 -19.74 11.87 8.15
N LEU A 98 -20.02 10.69 8.70
CA LEU A 98 -21.16 9.85 8.32
C LEU A 98 -22.24 9.81 9.40
N GLU A 99 -21.88 9.82 10.68
CA GLU A 99 -22.82 9.82 11.80
C GLU A 99 -23.82 10.98 11.74
N THR A 100 -23.36 12.14 11.29
CA THR A 100 -24.21 13.35 11.16
C THR A 100 -25.22 13.29 10.00
N LYS A 101 -25.22 12.21 9.21
CA LYS A 101 -26.11 12.06 8.05
C LYS A 101 -27.33 11.22 8.43
N GLU A 102 -28.50 11.82 8.51
CA GLU A 102 -29.77 11.15 8.83
C GLU A 102 -30.12 9.99 7.89
N THR A 103 -29.58 10.00 6.68
CA THR A 103 -29.79 8.97 5.66
C THR A 103 -28.84 7.80 5.75
N VAL A 104 -27.85 7.83 6.66
CA VAL A 104 -26.82 6.78 6.79
C VAL A 104 -26.88 6.16 8.18
N ASP A 105 -27.28 4.92 8.26
CA ASP A 105 -27.22 4.14 9.49
C ASP A 105 -25.86 3.42 9.59
N LEU A 106 -25.21 3.52 10.74
CA LEU A 106 -23.92 2.92 11.03
C LEU A 106 -24.11 1.69 11.90
N TYR A 107 -23.54 0.57 11.49
CA TYR A 107 -23.59 -0.70 12.23
C TYR A 107 -22.20 -1.17 12.59
N ASN A 108 -22.01 -1.51 13.87
CA ASN A 108 -20.82 -2.23 14.34
C ASN A 108 -21.09 -3.72 14.39
N GLY A 109 -20.32 -4.48 13.65
CA GLY A 109 -20.42 -5.93 13.60
C GLY A 109 -19.95 -6.51 12.27
N LYS A 110 -19.82 -7.82 12.24
CA LYS A 110 -19.38 -8.55 11.06
C LYS A 110 -20.57 -8.83 10.12
N GLY A 111 -20.53 -8.21 8.95
CA GLY A 111 -21.53 -8.42 7.89
C GLY A 111 -21.30 -9.73 7.13
N SER A 112 -22.35 -10.52 6.89
CA SER A 112 -22.31 -11.71 6.05
C SER A 112 -23.61 -11.90 5.28
N PHE A 113 -23.52 -12.49 4.08
CA PHE A 113 -24.71 -12.74 3.26
C PHE A 113 -25.57 -13.87 3.85
N VAL A 114 -26.88 -13.65 3.87
CA VAL A 114 -27.91 -14.66 4.07
C VAL A 114 -28.56 -15.03 2.73
N SER A 115 -28.67 -14.03 1.85
CA SER A 115 -29.09 -14.15 0.45
C SER A 115 -28.51 -12.99 -0.36
N SER A 116 -28.80 -12.90 -1.64
CA SER A 116 -28.35 -11.80 -2.51
C SER A 116 -28.81 -10.40 -2.07
N HIS A 117 -29.78 -10.30 -1.17
CA HIS A 117 -30.33 -9.02 -0.70
C HIS A 117 -30.34 -8.86 0.82
N VAL A 118 -30.04 -9.92 1.57
CA VAL A 118 -30.10 -9.92 3.04
C VAL A 118 -28.71 -10.11 3.63
N ILE A 119 -28.33 -9.17 4.49
CA ILE A 119 -27.09 -9.21 5.26
C ILE A 119 -27.42 -9.45 6.72
N ASN A 120 -26.73 -10.43 7.32
CA ASN A 120 -26.69 -10.64 8.75
C ASN A 120 -25.48 -9.86 9.32
N ILE A 121 -25.70 -9.13 10.39
CA ILE A 121 -24.67 -8.40 11.14
C ILE A 121 -24.52 -9.09 12.48
N ALA A 122 -23.39 -9.75 12.71
CA ALA A 122 -23.03 -10.34 13.99
C ALA A 122 -22.34 -9.29 14.86
N HIS A 123 -22.98 -8.87 15.95
CA HIS A 123 -22.45 -7.88 16.87
C HIS A 123 -21.52 -8.54 17.91
N GLU A 124 -20.61 -7.76 18.49
CA GLU A 124 -19.66 -8.24 19.52
C GLU A 124 -20.35 -8.80 20.77
N ASN A 125 -21.54 -8.30 21.12
CA ASN A 125 -22.35 -8.81 22.22
C ASN A 125 -23.06 -10.15 21.95
N GLY A 126 -22.83 -10.76 20.77
CA GLY A 126 -23.43 -12.01 20.33
C GLY A 126 -24.82 -11.87 19.70
N GLU A 127 -25.40 -10.69 19.66
CA GLU A 127 -26.67 -10.44 18.97
C GLU A 127 -26.47 -10.45 17.45
N ASN A 128 -27.56 -10.74 16.73
CA ASN A 128 -27.59 -10.70 15.27
C ASN A 128 -28.69 -9.78 14.79
N THR A 129 -28.37 -8.92 13.83
CA THR A 129 -29.33 -8.05 13.16
C THR A 129 -29.35 -8.39 11.66
N GLN A 130 -30.55 -8.64 11.11
CA GLN A 130 -30.70 -8.81 9.67
C GLN A 130 -31.28 -7.56 9.03
N ILE A 131 -30.67 -7.14 7.92
CA ILE A 131 -31.10 -6.01 7.11
C ILE A 131 -31.21 -6.43 5.64
N GLU A 132 -32.08 -5.75 4.90
CA GLU A 132 -32.30 -5.99 3.46
C GLU A 132 -31.85 -4.77 2.66
N GLY A 133 -31.13 -4.97 1.56
CA GLY A 133 -30.66 -3.92 0.66
C GLY A 133 -30.95 -4.21 -0.80
N GLU A 134 -31.32 -3.17 -1.56
CA GLU A 134 -31.47 -3.26 -3.01
C GLU A 134 -30.12 -3.41 -3.72
N LYS A 135 -29.12 -2.62 -3.29
CA LYS A 135 -27.74 -2.63 -3.80
C LYS A 135 -26.77 -2.94 -2.68
N ILE A 136 -25.79 -3.80 -2.94
CA ILE A 136 -24.79 -4.16 -1.94
C ILE A 136 -23.38 -3.90 -2.48
N PHE A 137 -22.53 -3.24 -1.67
CA PHE A 137 -21.17 -2.88 -2.01
C PHE A 137 -20.20 -3.50 -1.00
N ILE A 138 -19.33 -4.40 -1.48
CA ILE A 138 -18.36 -5.11 -0.64
C ILE A 138 -17.04 -4.36 -0.68
N ASN A 139 -16.60 -3.82 0.47
CA ASN A 139 -15.35 -3.05 0.61
C ASN A 139 -14.53 -3.51 1.82
N THR A 140 -14.49 -4.82 2.05
CA THR A 140 -13.83 -5.45 3.20
C THR A 140 -12.30 -5.46 3.11
N GLY A 141 -11.74 -5.05 1.96
CA GLY A 141 -10.32 -4.84 1.79
C GLY A 141 -9.50 -6.13 1.70
N ALA A 142 -8.32 -6.13 2.30
CA ALA A 142 -7.39 -7.25 2.30
C ALA A 142 -6.77 -7.45 3.69
N THR A 143 -6.33 -8.68 3.97
CA THR A 143 -5.63 -9.07 5.19
C THR A 143 -4.22 -9.57 4.91
N THR A 144 -3.35 -9.60 5.93
CA THR A 144 -1.97 -10.06 5.82
C THR A 144 -1.92 -11.57 5.62
N ILE A 145 -1.04 -12.03 4.72
CA ILE A 145 -0.71 -13.44 4.59
C ILE A 145 0.34 -13.81 5.63
N ILE A 146 0.02 -14.75 6.52
CA ILE A 146 0.99 -15.40 7.40
C ILE A 146 1.34 -16.73 6.75
N PRO A 147 2.62 -16.93 6.30
CA PRO A 147 3.01 -18.17 5.64
C PRO A 147 2.91 -19.38 6.58
N ASN A 148 2.71 -20.55 5.99
CA ASN A 148 2.71 -21.80 6.75
C ASN A 148 4.15 -22.28 6.97
N ILE A 149 4.85 -21.60 7.88
CA ILE A 149 6.20 -21.93 8.33
C ILE A 149 6.07 -22.52 9.73
N PRO A 150 6.66 -23.71 10.01
CA PRO A 150 6.65 -24.32 11.34
C PRO A 150 7.09 -23.34 12.43
N GLY A 151 6.31 -23.21 13.50
CA GLY A 151 6.55 -22.33 14.64
C GLY A 151 6.24 -20.84 14.43
N LEU A 152 5.95 -20.39 13.20
CA LEU A 152 5.75 -18.96 12.95
C LEU A 152 4.45 -18.43 13.57
N ARG A 153 3.33 -19.16 13.39
CA ARG A 153 2.01 -18.70 13.90
C ARG A 153 1.92 -18.71 15.41
N GLU A 154 2.64 -19.62 16.03
CA GLU A 154 2.69 -19.84 17.47
C GLU A 154 3.72 -18.93 18.16
N SER A 155 4.60 -18.29 17.39
CA SER A 155 5.64 -17.43 17.95
C SER A 155 5.08 -16.18 18.61
N LYS A 156 5.47 -15.95 19.87
CA LYS A 156 5.15 -14.71 20.61
C LYS A 156 5.89 -13.47 20.08
N TYR A 157 6.84 -13.68 19.20
CA TYR A 157 7.64 -12.62 18.56
C TYR A 157 7.15 -12.27 17.15
N LEU A 158 6.11 -12.98 16.63
CA LEU A 158 5.55 -12.70 15.32
C LEU A 158 4.89 -11.33 15.28
N LEU A 159 5.26 -10.57 14.26
CA LEU A 159 4.63 -9.33 13.86
C LEU A 159 4.05 -9.45 12.44
N ILE A 160 3.01 -8.70 12.20
CA ILE A 160 2.48 -8.42 10.87
C ILE A 160 2.51 -6.91 10.63
N SER A 161 2.22 -6.46 9.42
CA SER A 161 2.28 -5.04 9.05
C SER A 161 1.44 -4.11 9.97
N THR A 162 0.41 -4.64 10.61
CA THR A 162 -0.40 -3.90 11.59
C THR A 162 0.31 -3.81 12.94
N SER A 163 0.70 -4.93 13.52
CA SER A 163 1.23 -4.99 14.90
C SER A 163 2.64 -4.40 15.03
N ILE A 164 3.45 -4.42 13.97
CA ILE A 164 4.78 -3.80 14.01
C ILE A 164 4.70 -2.28 14.24
N MET A 165 3.66 -1.62 13.73
CA MET A 165 3.48 -0.18 13.92
C MET A 165 2.98 0.19 15.31
N ASP A 166 2.58 -0.80 16.13
CA ASP A 166 2.10 -0.61 17.48
C ASP A 166 3.14 -0.96 18.57
N LEU A 167 4.34 -1.36 18.15
CA LEU A 167 5.44 -1.59 19.08
C LEU A 167 5.75 -0.33 19.90
N GLU A 168 5.78 -0.46 21.21
CA GLU A 168 6.13 0.62 22.13
C GLU A 168 7.64 0.76 22.35
N GLU A 169 8.37 -0.34 22.15
CA GLU A 169 9.82 -0.42 22.26
C GLU A 169 10.45 -0.72 20.88
N LEU A 170 11.56 -0.04 20.62
CA LEU A 170 12.31 -0.26 19.40
C LEU A 170 12.99 -1.64 19.44
N PRO A 171 12.68 -2.59 18.53
CA PRO A 171 13.37 -3.87 18.52
C PRO A 171 14.84 -3.66 18.13
N LYS A 172 15.77 -4.18 18.94
CA LYS A 172 17.22 -4.10 18.63
C LYS A 172 17.57 -4.88 17.37
N GLU A 173 16.97 -6.06 17.20
CA GLU A 173 17.17 -6.95 16.07
C GLU A 173 15.80 -7.36 15.49
N LEU A 174 15.56 -7.02 14.22
CA LEU A 174 14.33 -7.31 13.50
C LEU A 174 14.62 -8.22 12.31
N VAL A 175 13.98 -9.39 12.27
CA VAL A 175 14.01 -10.27 11.11
C VAL A 175 12.74 -10.05 10.30
N ILE A 176 12.87 -9.84 8.98
CA ILE A 176 11.76 -9.62 8.06
C ILE A 176 11.70 -10.76 7.05
N ILE A 177 10.58 -11.44 6.96
CA ILE A 177 10.32 -12.47 5.95
C ILE A 177 9.54 -11.82 4.82
N GLY A 178 10.21 -11.64 3.66
CA GLY A 178 9.68 -11.00 2.45
C GLY A 178 10.37 -9.68 2.10
N ALA A 179 10.98 -9.61 0.91
CA ALA A 179 11.66 -8.45 0.34
C ALA A 179 10.78 -7.69 -0.67
N GLY A 180 9.46 -7.73 -0.49
CA GLY A 180 8.49 -6.93 -1.23
C GLY A 180 8.39 -5.49 -0.68
N TYR A 181 7.48 -4.68 -1.27
CA TYR A 181 7.32 -3.27 -0.92
C TYR A 181 7.14 -3.03 0.59
N ILE A 182 6.27 -3.80 1.26
CA ILE A 182 5.99 -3.67 2.70
C ILE A 182 7.24 -4.02 3.53
N GLY A 183 7.90 -5.14 3.20
CA GLY A 183 9.10 -5.56 3.91
C GLY A 183 10.23 -4.55 3.82
N LEU A 184 10.46 -3.99 2.63
CA LEU A 184 11.48 -2.98 2.39
C LEU A 184 11.15 -1.63 3.06
N GLU A 185 9.88 -1.19 3.06
CA GLU A 185 9.47 0.02 3.79
C GLU A 185 9.74 -0.12 5.30
N PHE A 186 9.39 -1.25 5.91
CA PHE A 186 9.70 -1.48 7.32
C PHE A 186 11.19 -1.67 7.58
N ALA A 187 11.92 -2.32 6.68
CA ALA A 187 13.38 -2.42 6.80
C ALA A 187 14.04 -1.04 6.81
N SER A 188 13.67 -0.19 5.84
CA SER A 188 14.15 1.19 5.76
C SER A 188 13.79 1.99 7.01
N THR A 189 12.57 1.83 7.51
CA THR A 189 12.07 2.56 8.67
C THR A 189 12.78 2.13 9.96
N TYR A 190 12.84 0.83 10.24
CA TYR A 190 13.41 0.34 11.49
C TYR A 190 14.94 0.44 11.52
N SER A 191 15.63 0.25 10.39
CA SER A 191 17.08 0.55 10.31
C SER A 191 17.34 2.03 10.52
N GLY A 192 16.49 2.91 10.00
CA GLY A 192 16.57 4.36 10.22
C GLY A 192 16.37 4.77 11.69
N PHE A 193 15.59 4.03 12.48
CA PHE A 193 15.51 4.22 13.93
C PHE A 193 16.70 3.59 14.68
N GLY A 194 17.51 2.75 14.02
CA GLY A 194 18.70 2.14 14.59
C GLY A 194 18.58 0.66 14.95
N SER A 195 17.50 -0.03 14.53
CA SER A 195 17.41 -1.48 14.62
C SER A 195 18.38 -2.15 13.64
N LYS A 196 18.98 -3.26 14.05
CA LYS A 196 19.67 -4.18 13.13
C LYS A 196 18.62 -5.01 12.39
N VAL A 197 18.55 -4.86 11.08
CA VAL A 197 17.49 -5.48 10.26
C VAL A 197 18.10 -6.56 9.36
N THR A 198 17.49 -7.75 9.33
CA THR A 198 17.80 -8.81 8.38
C THR A 198 16.54 -9.17 7.59
N ILE A 199 16.61 -9.05 6.25
CA ILE A 199 15.54 -9.47 5.33
C ILE A 199 15.87 -10.84 4.76
N ILE A 200 14.89 -11.74 4.76
CA ILE A 200 14.99 -13.08 4.18
C ILE A 200 13.93 -13.21 3.09
N ASP A 201 14.33 -13.61 1.89
CA ASP A 201 13.39 -13.88 0.80
C ASP A 201 13.83 -15.08 -0.03
N PHE A 202 12.85 -15.86 -0.53
CA PHE A 202 13.11 -16.98 -1.45
C PHE A 202 13.55 -16.50 -2.84
N ALA A 203 13.18 -15.28 -3.21
CA ALA A 203 13.60 -14.67 -4.46
C ALA A 203 15.08 -14.25 -4.39
N LYS A 204 15.78 -14.32 -5.52
CA LYS A 204 17.19 -13.89 -5.63
C LYS A 204 17.35 -12.37 -5.72
N ASP A 205 16.31 -11.68 -6.16
CA ASP A 205 16.30 -10.23 -6.35
C ASP A 205 15.12 -9.60 -5.60
N ILE A 206 15.33 -8.41 -5.09
CA ILE A 206 14.26 -7.59 -4.51
C ILE A 206 13.47 -6.90 -5.62
N LEU A 207 12.23 -6.49 -5.36
CA LEU A 207 11.43 -5.63 -6.24
C LEU A 207 11.39 -6.08 -7.71
N GLN A 208 11.20 -7.37 -7.97
CA GLN A 208 11.29 -7.99 -9.32
C GLN A 208 10.38 -7.35 -10.39
N ARG A 209 9.39 -6.54 -10.01
CA ARG A 209 8.49 -5.85 -10.94
C ARG A 209 8.98 -4.47 -11.33
N GLU A 210 10.05 -3.98 -10.70
CA GLU A 210 10.62 -2.67 -10.92
C GLU A 210 11.74 -2.70 -11.99
N GLU A 211 12.23 -1.52 -12.38
CA GLU A 211 13.47 -1.43 -13.15
C GLU A 211 14.61 -2.07 -12.34
N LYS A 212 15.33 -3.02 -12.96
CA LYS A 212 16.38 -3.76 -12.25
C LYS A 212 17.44 -2.83 -11.66
N GLU A 213 17.88 -1.83 -12.42
CA GLU A 213 18.87 -0.86 -11.94
C GLU A 213 18.39 -0.04 -10.76
N ALA A 214 17.08 0.25 -10.66
CA ALA A 214 16.49 0.93 -9.51
C ALA A 214 16.40 -0.02 -8.31
N ALA A 215 16.00 -1.28 -8.52
CA ALA A 215 15.97 -2.30 -7.47
C ALA A 215 17.37 -2.56 -6.89
N ASP A 216 18.39 -2.71 -7.74
CA ASP A 216 19.79 -2.89 -7.33
C ASP A 216 20.29 -1.66 -6.52
N ARG A 217 19.92 -0.45 -6.93
CA ARG A 217 20.28 0.77 -6.22
C ARG A 217 19.57 0.86 -4.86
N VAL A 218 18.29 0.48 -4.77
CA VAL A 218 17.56 0.38 -3.49
C VAL A 218 18.28 -0.58 -2.55
N ARG A 219 18.67 -1.75 -3.03
CA ARG A 219 19.44 -2.72 -2.24
C ARG A 219 20.73 -2.10 -1.71
N THR A 220 21.53 -1.49 -2.58
CA THR A 220 22.80 -0.84 -2.19
C THR A 220 22.59 0.24 -1.12
N ILE A 221 21.54 1.08 -1.26
CA ILE A 221 21.21 2.13 -0.28
C ILE A 221 20.85 1.53 1.08
N LEU A 222 20.05 0.46 1.10
CA LEU A 222 19.64 -0.19 2.33
C LEU A 222 20.80 -0.96 2.99
N GLU A 223 21.66 -1.63 2.21
CA GLU A 223 22.89 -2.27 2.70
C GLU A 223 23.84 -1.24 3.34
N ALA A 224 24.00 -0.08 2.72
CA ALA A 224 24.80 1.02 3.30
C ALA A 224 24.20 1.55 4.62
N LYS A 225 22.88 1.41 4.83
CA LYS A 225 22.18 1.72 6.08
C LYS A 225 22.14 0.54 7.08
N GLY A 226 22.91 -0.52 6.83
CA GLY A 226 23.07 -1.66 7.74
C GLY A 226 21.99 -2.73 7.64
N VAL A 227 21.16 -2.71 6.59
CA VAL A 227 20.21 -3.80 6.33
C VAL A 227 20.95 -5.00 5.73
N ASN A 228 20.80 -6.17 6.35
CA ASN A 228 21.35 -7.42 5.84
C ASN A 228 20.30 -8.15 4.98
N PHE A 229 20.73 -8.71 3.83
CA PHE A 229 19.86 -9.47 2.92
C PHE A 229 20.33 -10.93 2.81
N ILE A 230 19.40 -11.86 3.01
CA ILE A 230 19.56 -13.30 2.75
C ILE A 230 18.52 -13.67 1.68
N LEU A 231 18.91 -13.54 0.42
CA LEU A 231 18.06 -13.76 -0.75
C LEU A 231 18.32 -15.15 -1.36
N GLY A 232 17.36 -15.66 -2.14
CA GLY A 232 17.41 -17.02 -2.67
C GLY A 232 17.37 -18.08 -1.56
N ALA A 233 16.70 -17.77 -0.44
CA ALA A 233 16.76 -18.59 0.76
C ALA A 233 15.33 -18.87 1.29
N LYS A 234 15.16 -20.06 1.88
CA LYS A 234 13.87 -20.51 2.40
C LYS A 234 13.89 -20.57 3.92
N VAL A 235 12.93 -19.91 4.55
CA VAL A 235 12.71 -20.09 5.99
C VAL A 235 12.12 -21.48 6.24
N GLN A 236 12.79 -22.26 7.05
CA GLN A 236 12.44 -23.65 7.36
C GLN A 236 11.59 -23.75 8.64
N GLU A 237 11.98 -23.01 9.67
CA GLU A 237 11.37 -23.09 10.99
C GLU A 237 11.63 -21.83 11.79
N ILE A 238 10.72 -21.50 12.69
CA ILE A 238 10.84 -20.47 13.72
C ILE A 238 10.84 -21.16 15.08
N VAL A 239 11.81 -20.80 15.91
CA VAL A 239 11.94 -21.33 17.27
C VAL A 239 12.02 -20.18 18.25
N ASP A 240 11.07 -20.12 19.18
CA ASP A 240 11.10 -19.14 20.27
C ASP A 240 12.06 -19.62 21.36
N GLU A 241 12.96 -18.76 21.79
CA GLU A 241 13.74 -18.86 23.00
C GLU A 241 13.23 -17.85 24.05
N GLU A 242 13.84 -17.81 25.23
CA GLU A 242 13.34 -16.99 26.34
C GLU A 242 13.23 -15.50 25.96
N ASN A 243 14.27 -14.92 25.34
CA ASN A 243 14.36 -13.49 25.03
C ASN A 243 14.59 -13.17 23.55
N LYS A 244 14.54 -14.16 22.67
CA LYS A 244 14.76 -14.03 21.23
C LYS A 244 14.03 -15.08 20.42
N VAL A 245 13.93 -14.83 19.13
CA VAL A 245 13.46 -15.79 18.14
C VAL A 245 14.61 -16.21 17.25
N ILE A 246 14.68 -17.50 16.93
CA ILE A 246 15.65 -18.10 16.00
C ILE A 246 14.91 -18.45 14.72
N VAL A 247 15.32 -17.86 13.62
CA VAL A 247 14.83 -18.16 12.27
C VAL A 247 15.83 -19.07 11.58
N LYS A 248 15.45 -20.34 11.31
CA LYS A 248 16.28 -21.29 10.55
C LYS A 248 16.06 -21.08 9.07
N VAL A 249 17.12 -20.82 8.33
CA VAL A 249 17.09 -20.44 6.92
C VAL A 249 17.98 -21.38 6.11
N GLU A 250 17.40 -22.02 5.12
CA GLU A 250 18.13 -22.82 4.13
C GLU A 250 18.49 -21.95 2.93
N LYS A 251 19.77 -21.79 2.66
CA LYS A 251 20.29 -21.11 1.48
C LYS A 251 20.24 -22.02 0.25
N GLU A 252 20.40 -21.44 -0.94
CA GLU A 252 20.37 -22.16 -2.22
C GLU A 252 21.41 -23.32 -2.31
N ASN A 253 22.54 -23.17 -1.63
CA ASN A 253 23.58 -24.21 -1.56
C ASN A 253 23.28 -25.35 -0.57
N GLY A 254 22.10 -25.35 0.07
CA GLY A 254 21.68 -26.31 1.08
C GLY A 254 22.25 -26.05 2.49
N GLU A 255 23.04 -25.00 2.68
CA GLU A 255 23.51 -24.59 4.00
C GLU A 255 22.35 -24.06 4.84
N VAL A 256 22.18 -24.56 6.06
CA VAL A 256 21.21 -24.04 7.02
C VAL A 256 21.89 -23.10 7.99
N VAL A 257 21.47 -21.85 8.00
CA VAL A 257 21.95 -20.82 8.92
C VAL A 257 20.85 -20.44 9.93
N LYS A 258 21.27 -19.94 11.09
CA LYS A 258 20.38 -19.42 12.12
C LYS A 258 20.48 -17.89 12.11
N VAL A 259 19.34 -17.22 12.05
CA VAL A 259 19.21 -15.76 12.17
C VAL A 259 18.49 -15.47 13.47
N GLU A 260 19.11 -14.70 14.34
CA GLU A 260 18.52 -14.30 15.62
C GLU A 260 17.79 -12.96 15.49
N GLY A 261 16.73 -12.76 16.28
CA GLY A 261 16.01 -11.50 16.36
C GLY A 261 15.22 -11.36 17.66
N ASN A 262 14.86 -10.13 17.96
CA ASN A 262 13.91 -9.85 19.06
C ASN A 262 12.46 -9.93 18.57
N LYS A 263 12.25 -9.71 17.27
CA LYS A 263 10.97 -9.80 16.57
C LYS A 263 11.15 -10.38 15.17
N VAL A 264 10.10 -11.02 14.67
CA VAL A 264 10.02 -11.51 13.28
C VAL A 264 8.78 -10.94 12.61
N LEU A 265 8.94 -10.24 11.48
CA LEU A 265 7.86 -9.66 10.69
C LEU A 265 7.53 -10.55 9.49
N ALA A 266 6.28 -10.98 9.37
CA ALA A 266 5.76 -11.60 8.15
C ALA A 266 5.29 -10.52 7.17
N ALA A 267 6.01 -10.35 6.03
CA ALA A 267 5.76 -9.33 5.01
C ALA A 267 5.68 -9.91 3.59
N ILE A 268 5.13 -11.12 3.44
CA ILE A 268 5.07 -11.86 2.15
C ILE A 268 3.89 -11.47 1.25
N GLY A 269 3.04 -10.53 1.69
CA GLY A 269 1.91 -10.04 0.90
C GLY A 269 0.59 -10.01 1.67
N ARG A 270 -0.46 -9.70 0.92
CA ARG A 270 -1.84 -9.57 1.41
C ARG A 270 -2.79 -10.37 0.52
N ARG A 271 -3.89 -10.85 1.08
CA ARG A 271 -4.96 -11.53 0.37
C ARG A 271 -6.29 -10.81 0.57
N PRO A 272 -7.23 -10.92 -0.37
CA PRO A 272 -8.58 -10.39 -0.22
C PRO A 272 -9.24 -10.86 1.08
N ASN A 273 -9.96 -9.95 1.76
CA ASN A 273 -10.66 -10.26 3.00
C ASN A 273 -12.10 -10.70 2.70
N THR A 274 -12.26 -11.96 2.29
CA THR A 274 -13.53 -12.58 1.93
C THR A 274 -14.01 -13.61 2.95
N ASP A 275 -13.21 -13.89 3.98
CA ASP A 275 -13.50 -14.90 5.00
C ASP A 275 -14.76 -14.55 5.80
N GLY A 276 -15.71 -15.50 5.84
CA GLY A 276 -16.94 -15.38 6.60
C GLY A 276 -18.01 -14.46 6.00
N LEU A 277 -17.77 -13.93 4.79
CA LEU A 277 -18.80 -13.16 4.07
C LEU A 277 -19.97 -14.04 3.55
N ASN A 278 -19.81 -15.35 3.43
CA ASN A 278 -20.79 -16.28 2.87
C ASN A 278 -21.22 -15.89 1.43
N LEU A 279 -20.23 -15.58 0.59
CA LEU A 279 -20.43 -15.07 -0.78
C LEU A 279 -21.25 -16.02 -1.66
N ASP A 280 -21.12 -17.33 -1.42
CA ASP A 280 -21.86 -18.39 -2.09
C ASP A 280 -23.38 -18.22 -1.94
N LYS A 281 -23.88 -17.79 -0.78
CA LYS A 281 -25.31 -17.53 -0.53
C LYS A 281 -25.86 -16.38 -1.37
N ALA A 282 -24.99 -15.50 -1.87
CA ALA A 282 -25.37 -14.40 -2.75
C ALA A 282 -25.09 -14.70 -4.24
N GLY A 283 -24.45 -15.81 -4.57
CA GLY A 283 -24.03 -16.13 -5.93
C GLY A 283 -22.81 -15.30 -6.40
N VAL A 284 -22.01 -14.80 -5.45
CA VAL A 284 -20.79 -14.04 -5.73
C VAL A 284 -19.61 -14.99 -5.82
N GLU A 285 -18.95 -15.03 -6.98
CA GLU A 285 -17.77 -15.86 -7.22
C GLU A 285 -16.47 -15.16 -6.83
N VAL A 286 -15.48 -15.97 -6.46
CA VAL A 286 -14.10 -15.56 -6.24
C VAL A 286 -13.16 -16.26 -7.22
N ASP A 287 -11.97 -15.67 -7.42
CA ASP A 287 -10.89 -16.30 -8.15
C ASP A 287 -10.08 -17.28 -7.27
N GLU A 288 -9.05 -17.89 -7.85
CA GLU A 288 -8.17 -18.86 -7.17
C GLU A 288 -7.38 -18.23 -5.99
N ARG A 289 -7.27 -16.90 -5.94
CA ARG A 289 -6.60 -16.15 -4.87
C ARG A 289 -7.59 -15.62 -3.83
N GLY A 290 -8.88 -15.95 -3.96
CA GLY A 290 -9.95 -15.50 -3.08
C GLY A 290 -10.43 -14.08 -3.34
N ALA A 291 -10.05 -13.45 -4.47
CA ALA A 291 -10.54 -12.14 -4.85
C ALA A 291 -11.93 -12.24 -5.51
N ILE A 292 -12.82 -11.32 -5.14
CA ILE A 292 -14.15 -11.26 -5.75
C ILE A 292 -14.04 -10.94 -7.24
N LYS A 293 -14.58 -11.80 -8.09
CA LYS A 293 -14.62 -11.57 -9.54
C LYS A 293 -15.53 -10.40 -9.87
N VAL A 294 -15.05 -9.47 -10.66
CA VAL A 294 -15.81 -8.30 -11.13
C VAL A 294 -15.57 -8.05 -12.61
N ASN A 295 -16.54 -7.42 -13.27
CA ASN A 295 -16.36 -6.85 -14.60
C ASN A 295 -15.69 -5.46 -14.55
N GLU A 296 -15.52 -4.81 -15.69
CA GLU A 296 -14.87 -3.49 -15.79
C GLU A 296 -15.65 -2.38 -15.08
N LYS A 297 -16.93 -2.57 -14.80
CA LYS A 297 -17.82 -1.66 -14.04
C LYS A 297 -17.88 -1.99 -12.56
N LEU A 298 -17.06 -2.95 -12.12
CA LEU A 298 -16.97 -3.44 -10.74
C LEU A 298 -18.20 -4.23 -10.24
N GLU A 299 -19.07 -4.64 -11.15
CA GLU A 299 -20.18 -5.54 -10.85
C GLU A 299 -19.66 -6.96 -10.65
N THR A 300 -20.14 -7.63 -9.62
CA THR A 300 -19.83 -9.04 -9.35
C THR A 300 -20.62 -9.98 -10.27
N THR A 301 -20.46 -11.28 -10.11
CA THR A 301 -21.27 -12.30 -10.81
C THR A 301 -22.75 -12.30 -10.39
N ALA A 302 -23.07 -11.66 -9.26
CA ALA A 302 -24.42 -11.52 -8.74
C ALA A 302 -25.00 -10.13 -9.05
N LYS A 303 -26.27 -10.09 -9.46
CA LYS A 303 -26.95 -8.83 -9.81
C LYS A 303 -27.05 -7.89 -8.60
N ASN A 304 -26.83 -6.60 -8.83
CA ASN A 304 -26.90 -5.53 -7.82
C ASN A 304 -25.88 -5.68 -6.67
N ILE A 305 -24.77 -6.41 -6.89
CA ILE A 305 -23.68 -6.53 -5.94
C ILE A 305 -22.37 -6.10 -6.62
N TRP A 306 -21.63 -5.19 -5.98
CA TRP A 306 -20.34 -4.66 -6.45
C TRP A 306 -19.24 -4.96 -5.44
N ALA A 307 -17.99 -5.08 -5.92
CA ALA A 307 -16.81 -5.13 -5.06
C ALA A 307 -15.88 -3.95 -5.31
N VAL A 308 -15.39 -3.35 -4.22
CA VAL A 308 -14.65 -2.07 -4.21
C VAL A 308 -13.36 -2.21 -3.43
N GLY A 309 -12.27 -1.73 -3.99
CA GLY A 309 -10.95 -1.76 -3.34
C GLY A 309 -10.30 -3.15 -3.35
N ASP A 310 -9.49 -3.44 -2.33
CA ASP A 310 -8.57 -4.57 -2.32
C ASP A 310 -9.25 -5.94 -2.34
N VAL A 311 -10.51 -6.03 -1.94
CA VAL A 311 -11.28 -7.29 -1.91
C VAL A 311 -11.48 -7.93 -3.29
N LYS A 312 -11.41 -7.13 -4.37
CA LYS A 312 -11.47 -7.59 -5.76
C LYS A 312 -10.10 -7.94 -6.36
N GLY A 313 -9.03 -7.86 -5.56
CA GLY A 313 -7.66 -8.07 -6.05
C GLY A 313 -7.13 -6.92 -6.91
N GLY A 314 -6.06 -7.19 -7.66
CA GLY A 314 -5.38 -6.22 -8.51
C GLY A 314 -4.54 -5.21 -7.72
N LEU A 315 -4.57 -3.94 -8.12
CA LEU A 315 -3.81 -2.87 -7.47
C LEU A 315 -4.42 -2.48 -6.12
N GLN A 316 -3.69 -2.72 -5.05
CA GLN A 316 -4.12 -2.51 -3.65
C GLN A 316 -3.69 -1.13 -3.13
N PHE A 317 -4.25 -0.06 -3.70
CA PHE A 317 -3.97 1.31 -3.27
C PHE A 317 -5.26 2.04 -2.85
N THR A 318 -5.14 2.91 -1.85
CA THR A 318 -6.27 3.71 -1.36
C THR A 318 -6.93 4.56 -2.44
N TYR A 319 -6.13 5.12 -3.37
CA TYR A 319 -6.65 5.91 -4.49
C TYR A 319 -7.30 5.05 -5.58
N ILE A 320 -6.95 3.76 -5.70
CA ILE A 320 -7.67 2.80 -6.55
C ILE A 320 -9.05 2.54 -5.95
N SER A 321 -9.16 2.32 -4.65
CA SER A 321 -10.45 2.17 -3.98
C SER A 321 -11.32 3.43 -4.11
N LEU A 322 -10.71 4.64 -4.12
CA LEU A 322 -11.43 5.89 -4.41
C LEU A 322 -11.86 5.99 -5.87
N ASP A 323 -11.05 5.50 -6.79
CA ASP A 323 -11.41 5.50 -8.21
C ASP A 323 -12.48 4.45 -8.52
N ASP A 324 -12.50 3.32 -7.81
CA ASP A 324 -13.61 2.35 -7.85
C ASP A 324 -14.94 3.04 -7.50
N PHE A 325 -14.96 3.85 -6.44
CA PHE A 325 -16.12 4.68 -6.13
C PHE A 325 -16.51 5.59 -7.31
N ARG A 326 -15.55 6.23 -7.99
CA ARG A 326 -15.84 7.11 -9.13
C ARG A 326 -16.44 6.35 -10.31
N ILE A 327 -15.99 5.11 -10.56
CA ILE A 327 -16.55 4.23 -11.59
C ILE A 327 -17.98 3.87 -11.24
N ILE A 328 -18.24 3.41 -10.02
CA ILE A 328 -19.59 3.05 -9.56
C ILE A 328 -20.51 4.26 -9.61
N ARG A 329 -20.05 5.41 -9.12
CA ARG A 329 -20.81 6.65 -9.17
C ARG A 329 -21.25 7.01 -10.60
N ASP A 330 -20.34 6.89 -11.56
CA ASP A 330 -20.65 7.21 -12.96
C ASP A 330 -21.63 6.19 -13.58
N ASN A 331 -21.43 4.89 -13.29
CA ASN A 331 -22.28 3.84 -13.85
C ASN A 331 -23.69 3.80 -13.25
N VAL A 332 -23.84 4.16 -11.97
CA VAL A 332 -25.15 4.11 -11.28
C VAL A 332 -25.91 5.44 -11.37
N TYR A 333 -25.19 6.58 -11.42
CA TYR A 333 -25.79 7.94 -11.32
C TYR A 333 -25.27 8.93 -12.37
N GLY A 334 -24.40 8.53 -13.26
CA GLY A 334 -23.82 9.35 -14.32
C GLY A 334 -24.18 8.83 -15.72
N ASN A 335 -23.23 8.97 -16.65
CA ASN A 335 -23.42 8.58 -18.04
C ASN A 335 -23.04 7.11 -18.34
N GLY A 336 -22.51 6.37 -17.37
CA GLY A 336 -22.11 4.98 -17.51
C GLY A 336 -20.86 4.72 -18.37
N ASN A 337 -20.02 5.76 -18.55
CA ASN A 337 -18.85 5.70 -19.44
C ASN A 337 -17.56 5.24 -18.76
N ARG A 338 -17.47 5.35 -17.41
CA ARG A 338 -16.27 5.01 -16.66
C ARG A 338 -16.13 3.51 -16.44
N THR A 339 -14.92 3.02 -16.68
CA THR A 339 -14.55 1.61 -16.45
C THR A 339 -13.16 1.50 -15.83
N THR A 340 -12.77 0.31 -15.38
CA THR A 340 -11.40 0.05 -14.92
C THR A 340 -10.37 0.14 -16.04
N LEU A 341 -10.78 0.05 -17.31
CA LEU A 341 -9.91 0.20 -18.49
C LEU A 341 -9.40 1.63 -18.67
N ASP A 342 -10.08 2.62 -18.07
CA ASP A 342 -9.62 4.02 -18.08
C ASP A 342 -8.37 4.27 -17.23
N ARG A 343 -7.92 3.25 -16.48
CA ARG A 343 -6.76 3.30 -15.55
C ARG A 343 -5.44 3.00 -16.25
N ASN A 344 -5.15 3.66 -17.34
CA ASN A 344 -3.91 3.49 -18.09
C ASN A 344 -2.68 4.16 -17.47
N VAL A 345 -2.89 5.10 -16.54
CA VAL A 345 -1.83 5.84 -15.82
C VAL A 345 -2.09 5.77 -14.31
N VAL A 346 -1.31 4.95 -13.63
CA VAL A 346 -1.41 4.77 -12.17
C VAL A 346 -0.02 4.93 -11.57
N PRO A 347 0.30 6.09 -10.98
CA PRO A 347 1.55 6.26 -10.26
C PRO A 347 1.50 5.55 -8.91
N TYR A 348 2.66 5.08 -8.43
CA TYR A 348 2.81 4.52 -7.09
C TYR A 348 4.19 4.78 -6.53
N THR A 349 4.31 4.68 -5.21
CA THR A 349 5.57 4.92 -4.48
C THR A 349 5.76 3.89 -3.39
N THR A 350 6.99 3.39 -3.27
CA THR A 350 7.51 2.69 -2.11
C THR A 350 8.25 3.72 -1.26
N PHE A 351 7.75 3.95 -0.04
CA PHE A 351 8.25 5.00 0.85
C PHE A 351 9.44 4.52 1.68
N LEU A 352 10.58 4.43 1.03
CA LEU A 352 11.89 4.21 1.65
C LEU A 352 12.47 5.54 2.14
N SER A 353 13.62 5.51 2.81
CA SER A 353 14.39 6.73 3.13
C SER A 353 14.75 7.52 1.86
N THR A 354 15.03 6.84 0.76
CA THR A 354 15.06 7.39 -0.59
C THR A 354 13.88 6.78 -1.33
N PRO A 355 12.74 7.50 -1.50
CA PRO A 355 11.53 6.90 -2.04
C PRO A 355 11.68 6.51 -3.51
N LEU A 356 11.12 5.33 -3.84
CA LEU A 356 11.05 4.79 -5.19
C LEU A 356 9.64 4.98 -5.74
N SER A 357 9.50 5.83 -6.75
CA SER A 357 8.24 6.14 -7.41
C SER A 357 8.24 5.68 -8.86
N ARG A 358 7.09 5.19 -9.32
CA ARG A 358 6.94 4.72 -10.70
C ARG A 358 5.57 5.06 -11.27
N VAL A 359 5.55 5.23 -12.61
CA VAL A 359 4.32 5.31 -13.42
C VAL A 359 4.57 4.69 -14.79
N GLY A 360 3.60 3.97 -15.33
CA GLY A 360 3.65 3.38 -16.68
C GLY A 360 4.60 2.18 -16.79
N LEU A 361 5.18 1.98 -17.97
CA LEU A 361 5.98 0.83 -18.37
C LEU A 361 7.44 0.99 -17.94
N SER A 362 8.07 -0.12 -17.52
CA SER A 362 9.54 -0.21 -17.48
C SER A 362 10.12 -0.32 -18.89
N GLU A 363 11.42 -0.11 -19.01
CA GLU A 363 12.14 -0.33 -20.27
C GLU A 363 11.91 -1.74 -20.82
N ALA A 364 12.00 -2.77 -19.98
CA ALA A 364 11.77 -4.16 -20.36
C ALA A 364 10.31 -4.36 -20.81
N GLN A 365 9.33 -3.87 -20.06
CA GLN A 365 7.91 -3.99 -20.40
C GLN A 365 7.56 -3.27 -21.72
N ALA A 366 8.16 -2.11 -21.97
CA ALA A 366 7.94 -1.39 -23.21
C ALA A 366 8.49 -2.17 -24.43
N LYS A 367 9.69 -2.74 -24.30
CA LYS A 367 10.30 -3.62 -25.33
C LYS A 367 9.46 -4.89 -25.55
N ASP A 368 9.02 -5.55 -24.50
CA ASP A 368 8.19 -6.76 -24.59
C ASP A 368 6.84 -6.49 -25.26
N GLN A 369 6.31 -5.26 -25.15
CA GLN A 369 5.11 -4.81 -25.85
C GLN A 369 5.38 -4.32 -27.29
N GLY A 370 6.62 -4.38 -27.77
CA GLY A 370 7.00 -4.07 -29.14
C GLY A 370 7.20 -2.58 -29.43
N TYR A 371 7.34 -1.73 -28.41
CA TYR A 371 7.67 -0.32 -28.61
C TYR A 371 9.12 -0.14 -29.05
N GLU A 372 9.34 0.74 -30.02
CA GLU A 372 10.64 1.36 -30.25
C GLU A 372 10.81 2.49 -29.24
N ILE A 373 11.86 2.45 -28.44
CA ILE A 373 11.98 3.33 -27.27
C ILE A 373 13.21 4.22 -27.33
N LYS A 374 13.09 5.41 -26.73
CA LYS A 374 14.18 6.26 -26.26
C LYS A 374 14.21 6.23 -24.74
N VAL A 375 15.38 6.33 -24.14
CA VAL A 375 15.55 6.29 -22.68
C VAL A 375 16.33 7.51 -22.22
N GLY A 376 15.83 8.18 -21.19
CA GLY A 376 16.56 9.21 -20.48
C GLY A 376 16.94 8.73 -19.07
N LYS A 377 18.13 9.11 -18.62
CA LYS A 377 18.63 8.79 -17.26
C LYS A 377 19.32 9.99 -16.63
N LEU A 378 19.15 10.11 -15.29
CA LEU A 378 19.81 11.12 -14.50
C LEU A 378 20.19 10.52 -13.14
N GLU A 379 21.44 10.64 -12.72
CA GLU A 379 21.85 10.29 -11.36
C GLU A 379 21.35 11.35 -10.37
N ALA A 380 20.76 10.94 -9.25
CA ALA A 380 20.21 11.89 -8.27
C ALA A 380 21.28 12.81 -7.67
N MET A 381 22.54 12.38 -7.62
CA MET A 381 23.68 13.21 -7.22
C MET A 381 23.93 14.43 -8.14
N ALA A 382 23.35 14.47 -9.34
CA ALA A 382 23.44 15.64 -10.22
C ALA A 382 22.47 16.75 -9.80
N ILE A 383 21.44 16.46 -8.99
CA ILE A 383 20.36 17.39 -8.65
C ILE A 383 20.84 18.41 -7.57
N PRO A 384 20.83 19.72 -7.85
CA PRO A 384 21.30 20.74 -6.89
C PRO A 384 20.49 20.74 -5.58
N LYS A 385 19.15 20.62 -5.65
CA LYS A 385 18.30 20.60 -4.46
C LYS A 385 18.59 19.41 -3.55
N GLY A 386 18.85 18.24 -4.12
CA GLY A 386 19.27 17.06 -3.35
C GLY A 386 20.59 17.30 -2.59
N LYS A 387 21.56 18.00 -3.22
CA LYS A 387 22.82 18.38 -2.57
C LYS A 387 22.61 19.36 -1.41
N ILE A 388 21.72 20.34 -1.58
CA ILE A 388 21.38 21.31 -0.52
C ILE A 388 20.84 20.60 0.72
N GLU A 389 20.05 19.53 0.53
CA GLU A 389 19.40 18.79 1.61
C GLU A 389 20.20 17.58 2.10
N GLY A 390 21.38 17.30 1.51
CA GLY A 390 22.16 16.11 1.82
C GLY A 390 21.51 14.80 1.37
N LYS A 391 20.59 14.86 0.40
CA LYS A 391 19.78 13.74 -0.11
C LYS A 391 20.02 13.50 -1.59
N SER A 392 21.22 13.07 -1.93
CA SER A 392 21.71 12.91 -3.31
C SER A 392 21.73 11.46 -3.81
N GLU A 393 21.14 10.53 -3.06
CA GLU A 393 21.12 9.11 -3.42
C GLU A 393 20.06 8.81 -4.47
N GLY A 394 20.37 7.90 -5.38
CA GLY A 394 19.42 7.30 -6.30
C GLY A 394 19.64 7.62 -7.77
N LEU A 395 18.63 7.34 -8.57
CA LEU A 395 18.62 7.53 -10.04
C LEU A 395 17.20 7.81 -10.54
N LEU A 396 17.11 8.52 -11.64
CA LEU A 396 15.87 8.80 -12.34
C LEU A 396 15.97 8.23 -13.76
N LYS A 397 14.87 7.63 -14.24
CA LYS A 397 14.79 7.04 -15.57
C LYS A 397 13.43 7.31 -16.19
N VAL A 398 13.42 7.61 -17.51
CA VAL A 398 12.20 7.71 -18.29
C VAL A 398 12.30 6.89 -19.55
N VAL A 399 11.15 6.34 -19.97
CA VAL A 399 10.99 5.57 -21.20
C VAL A 399 9.99 6.31 -22.09
N VAL A 400 10.37 6.58 -23.32
CA VAL A 400 9.62 7.36 -24.31
C VAL A 400 9.45 6.53 -25.58
N ASP A 401 8.27 6.57 -26.17
CA ASP A 401 8.02 6.00 -27.50
C ASP A 401 8.78 6.80 -28.58
N ALA A 402 9.66 6.15 -29.32
CA ALA A 402 10.49 6.79 -30.32
C ALA A 402 9.69 7.36 -31.50
N LYS A 403 8.49 6.82 -31.78
CA LYS A 403 7.65 7.22 -32.90
C LYS A 403 6.76 8.42 -32.58
N THR A 404 6.20 8.43 -31.36
CA THR A 404 5.18 9.42 -30.98
C THR A 404 5.73 10.50 -30.07
N ASP A 405 6.88 10.30 -29.46
CA ASP A 405 7.45 11.09 -28.37
C ASP A 405 6.61 11.10 -27.08
N LEU A 406 5.64 10.19 -26.96
CA LEU A 406 4.83 10.05 -25.75
C LEU A 406 5.62 9.34 -24.66
N ILE A 407 5.38 9.74 -23.41
CA ILE A 407 6.00 9.11 -22.23
C ILE A 407 5.31 7.77 -21.99
N LEU A 408 6.06 6.67 -22.07
CA LEU A 408 5.57 5.32 -21.77
C LEU A 408 5.66 4.98 -20.29
N GLY A 409 6.67 5.53 -19.61
CA GLY A 409 6.83 5.33 -18.17
C GLY A 409 8.02 6.06 -17.60
N ALA A 410 8.06 6.10 -16.27
CA ALA A 410 9.16 6.68 -15.49
C ALA A 410 9.35 5.95 -14.17
N THR A 411 10.60 5.86 -13.75
CA THR A 411 11.04 5.34 -12.44
C THR A 411 11.94 6.39 -11.80
N LEU A 412 11.56 6.88 -10.65
CA LEU A 412 12.26 7.91 -9.89
C LEU A 412 12.64 7.35 -8.53
N LEU A 413 13.92 7.12 -8.29
CA LEU A 413 14.49 6.81 -6.99
C LEU A 413 15.27 8.04 -6.53
N CYS A 414 14.63 8.94 -5.80
CA CYS A 414 15.25 10.16 -5.28
C CYS A 414 14.36 10.82 -4.23
N HIS A 415 14.92 11.77 -3.49
CA HIS A 415 14.13 12.61 -2.60
C HIS A 415 12.96 13.26 -3.34
N ASP A 416 11.80 13.39 -2.68
CA ASP A 416 10.53 13.91 -3.22
C ASP A 416 10.01 13.23 -4.50
N SER A 417 10.53 12.05 -4.86
CA SER A 417 10.05 11.33 -6.05
C SER A 417 8.55 11.08 -6.03
N HIS A 418 7.95 10.92 -4.84
CA HIS A 418 6.52 10.71 -4.63
C HIS A 418 5.65 11.91 -5.00
N GLU A 419 6.20 13.13 -4.99
CA GLU A 419 5.56 14.33 -5.52
C GLU A 419 5.85 14.50 -7.02
N MET A 420 7.11 14.33 -7.43
CA MET A 420 7.56 14.51 -8.80
C MET A 420 6.84 13.57 -9.79
N ILE A 421 6.60 12.32 -9.40
CA ILE A 421 5.96 11.31 -10.26
C ILE A 421 4.56 11.72 -10.72
N ASN A 422 3.86 12.56 -9.93
CA ASN A 422 2.53 13.06 -10.29
C ASN A 422 2.56 14.04 -11.47
N ILE A 423 3.66 14.78 -11.67
CA ILE A 423 3.86 15.66 -12.82
C ILE A 423 3.94 14.82 -14.09
N ILE A 424 4.72 13.74 -14.06
CA ILE A 424 4.86 12.81 -15.19
C ILE A 424 3.53 12.09 -15.45
N ALA A 425 2.85 11.62 -14.42
CA ALA A 425 1.54 10.98 -14.54
C ALA A 425 0.50 11.92 -15.18
N LEU A 426 0.51 13.22 -14.80
CA LEU A 426 -0.37 14.22 -15.42
C LEU A 426 -0.06 14.42 -16.90
N ALA A 427 1.22 14.52 -17.26
CA ALA A 427 1.64 14.64 -18.67
C ALA A 427 1.23 13.41 -19.51
N MET A 428 1.44 12.19 -18.95
CA MET A 428 0.99 10.94 -19.57
C MET A 428 -0.52 10.92 -19.77
N LYS A 429 -1.29 11.31 -18.74
CA LYS A 429 -2.75 11.35 -18.82
C LYS A 429 -3.27 12.37 -19.82
N GLY A 430 -2.53 13.46 -20.02
CA GLY A 430 -2.80 14.50 -21.02
C GLY A 430 -2.27 14.17 -22.41
N ASN A 431 -1.63 13.00 -22.60
CA ASN A 431 -0.94 12.63 -23.85
C ASN A 431 0.06 13.70 -24.33
N LEU A 432 0.76 14.34 -23.35
CA LEU A 432 1.78 15.33 -23.68
C LEU A 432 3.06 14.63 -24.12
N LYS A 433 3.70 15.18 -25.18
CA LYS A 433 5.02 14.72 -25.59
C LYS A 433 6.06 15.09 -24.54
N TYR A 434 7.13 14.30 -24.40
CA TYR A 434 8.15 14.48 -23.37
C TYR A 434 8.82 15.86 -23.41
N GLN A 435 8.89 16.51 -24.58
CA GLN A 435 9.45 17.85 -24.76
C GLN A 435 8.71 18.91 -23.93
N TYR A 436 7.42 18.73 -23.63
CA TYR A 436 6.68 19.64 -22.77
C TYR A 436 7.27 19.72 -21.36
N ILE A 437 7.72 18.59 -20.80
CA ILE A 437 8.39 18.59 -19.50
C ILE A 437 9.84 19.04 -19.64
N ARG A 438 10.55 18.60 -20.69
CA ARG A 438 11.94 19.02 -20.97
C ARG A 438 12.09 20.52 -21.03
N ASP A 439 11.16 21.22 -21.65
CA ASP A 439 11.25 22.66 -21.94
C ASP A 439 10.38 23.51 -20.99
N MET A 440 9.75 22.89 -19.99
CA MET A 440 8.93 23.58 -19.00
C MET A 440 9.78 24.45 -18.06
N ILE A 441 9.24 25.62 -17.68
CA ILE A 441 9.86 26.47 -16.65
C ILE A 441 9.43 25.96 -15.27
N PHE A 442 10.37 25.47 -14.49
CA PHE A 442 10.18 25.08 -13.09
C PHE A 442 10.72 26.16 -12.15
N THR A 443 10.16 26.19 -10.92
CA THR A 443 10.75 27.01 -9.84
C THR A 443 12.11 26.45 -9.42
N HIS A 444 13.04 27.35 -9.06
CA HIS A 444 14.39 26.99 -8.64
C HIS A 444 14.67 27.49 -7.21
N PRO A 445 15.39 26.71 -6.33
CA PRO A 445 15.80 25.31 -6.52
C PRO A 445 14.73 24.32 -6.03
N THR A 446 14.38 23.34 -6.85
CA THR A 446 13.42 22.28 -6.50
C THR A 446 13.90 20.91 -6.99
N MET A 447 13.37 19.83 -6.42
CA MET A 447 13.61 18.49 -7.00
C MET A 447 12.94 18.34 -8.37
N SER A 448 11.79 18.98 -8.58
CA SER A 448 10.99 18.88 -9.82
C SER A 448 11.68 19.49 -11.05
N GLU A 449 12.53 20.52 -10.89
CA GLU A 449 13.27 21.12 -12.02
C GLU A 449 14.23 20.13 -12.70
N SER A 450 14.71 19.11 -11.96
CA SER A 450 15.56 18.06 -12.51
C SER A 450 14.89 17.21 -13.59
N LEU A 451 13.57 17.31 -13.72
CA LEU A 451 12.84 16.71 -14.82
C LEU A 451 13.24 17.32 -16.17
N ASN A 452 13.66 18.60 -16.24
CA ASN A 452 14.23 19.18 -17.48
C ASN A 452 15.47 18.38 -17.90
N ASP A 453 16.41 18.15 -16.98
CA ASP A 453 17.66 17.44 -17.27
C ASP A 453 17.39 15.96 -17.62
N LEU A 454 16.49 15.32 -16.84
CA LEU A 454 16.08 13.92 -17.11
C LEU A 454 15.52 13.76 -18.52
N PHE A 455 14.57 14.61 -18.91
CA PHE A 455 13.97 14.56 -20.23
C PHE A 455 14.90 15.12 -21.31
N GLY A 456 15.87 16.00 -20.96
CA GLY A 456 16.94 16.45 -21.83
C GLY A 456 17.95 15.37 -22.18
N SER A 457 18.07 14.33 -21.36
CA SER A 457 18.97 13.18 -21.59
C SER A 457 18.39 12.09 -22.49
N VAL A 458 17.15 12.20 -22.94
CA VAL A 458 16.45 11.20 -23.79
C VAL A 458 17.16 11.02 -25.12
N LYS A 459 17.59 9.77 -25.41
CA LYS A 459 18.32 9.36 -26.62
C LYS A 459 17.67 8.14 -27.25
#